data_58b61377fd74a9955ed7b00dd49b2192
#
_entry.id   58b61377fd74a9955ed7b00dd49b2192
#
_cell.length_a   1.000
_cell.length_b   1.000
_cell.length_c   1.000
_cell.angle_alpha   90.00
_cell.angle_beta   90.00
_cell.angle_gamma   90.00
#
_symmetry.space_group_name_H-M   'P 1'
#
loop_
_entity.id
_entity.type
_entity.pdbx_description
1 polymer ?
#
loop_
_entity_poly.entity_id
_entity_poly.type
_entity_poly.pdbx_seq_one_letter_code
_entity_poly.pdbx_strand_id
1 'polypeptide(L)'
;QGDGQTLTVSGQTNARYYQSYSISFFDPWFGGKRPNSFSVSAFYSRQTDISSRYYNDSYYNNYYNSIYSGYGGYGMYNYGNYNNYENYYDPDKSIQMWGLSIGWGKRLKWPDDYFTLSAELAYQRYILKDWQYFPVTDGKCNNISLNLTLARSSIDNPLFPRQGSEFSLSAQITPPYSLFDGRDYKGYYNSNGSITQDNRNKLYNWIEYHKWKFKAKTYTALMDYTTHPKSLVLMSRVEFGLLGHYNKYKKSPFETFDVGGDGMTGYSSYATESIALRGYENSSLTPYGSEGYAYTRLGIELRYPLMLETSTNIYVLGFLEAGNAWNDINKFNPFDLKRSAGVGVRIFLPMIGMMGIDWAYGFDKVFGSSSAGGSHFHFVLGDRKSVV
;
A
#
# COMPACT_ATOMS: atom_id res chain seq x y z
N GLN A 1 -15.01 -27.81 10.60
CA GLN A 1 -16.40 -27.91 11.07
C GLN A 1 -16.36 -27.97 12.58
N GLY A 2 -16.89 -26.98 13.27
CA GLY A 2 -17.07 -26.98 14.73
C GLY A 2 -16.16 -26.01 15.48
N ASP A 3 -14.89 -25.85 15.13
CA ASP A 3 -13.92 -25.09 15.92
C ASP A 3 -13.62 -23.68 15.37
N GLY A 4 -14.50 -23.15 14.51
CA GLY A 4 -14.29 -21.82 13.89
C GLY A 4 -13.29 -21.83 12.74
N GLN A 5 -12.91 -22.98 12.21
CA GLN A 5 -12.04 -23.12 11.05
C GLN A 5 -12.71 -22.52 9.80
N THR A 6 -11.94 -21.79 9.02
CA THR A 6 -12.42 -21.12 7.80
C THR A 6 -11.60 -21.56 6.61
N LEU A 7 -12.28 -22.02 5.57
CA LEU A 7 -11.69 -22.23 4.23
C LEU A 7 -12.28 -21.18 3.30
N THR A 8 -11.42 -20.35 2.74
CA THR A 8 -11.80 -19.32 1.78
C THR A 8 -11.24 -19.68 0.41
N VAL A 9 -12.10 -19.70 -0.59
CA VAL A 9 -11.70 -19.82 -1.99
C VAL A 9 -12.22 -18.60 -2.72
N SER A 10 -11.36 -17.90 -3.41
CA SER A 10 -11.74 -16.73 -4.19
C SER A 10 -11.18 -16.79 -5.59
N GLY A 11 -11.98 -16.30 -6.54
CA GLY A 11 -11.58 -16.17 -7.92
C GLY A 11 -12.09 -14.85 -8.47
N GLN A 12 -11.21 -14.12 -9.12
CA GLN A 12 -11.53 -12.88 -9.80
C GLN A 12 -10.98 -12.95 -11.21
N THR A 13 -11.80 -12.62 -12.19
CA THR A 13 -11.37 -12.56 -13.58
C THR A 13 -11.96 -11.35 -14.28
N ASN A 14 -11.14 -10.69 -15.05
CA ASN A 14 -11.55 -9.71 -16.04
C ASN A 14 -11.12 -10.26 -17.41
N ALA A 15 -11.84 -11.30 -17.84
CA ALA A 15 -11.64 -11.99 -19.10
C ALA A 15 -10.16 -12.24 -19.46
N ARG A 16 -9.60 -11.41 -20.36
CA ARG A 16 -8.25 -11.60 -20.91
C ARG A 16 -7.18 -10.87 -20.13
N TYR A 17 -7.54 -9.79 -19.40
CA TYR A 17 -6.54 -8.87 -18.84
C TYR A 17 -6.06 -9.24 -17.44
N TYR A 18 -6.94 -9.78 -16.63
CA TYR A 18 -6.64 -10.08 -15.24
C TYR A 18 -7.33 -11.36 -14.78
N GLN A 19 -6.57 -12.21 -14.11
CA GLN A 19 -7.06 -13.42 -13.45
C GLN A 19 -6.36 -13.55 -12.09
N SER A 20 -7.11 -13.84 -11.06
CA SER A 20 -6.58 -14.10 -9.74
C SER A 20 -7.38 -15.20 -9.06
N TYR A 21 -6.68 -16.15 -8.48
CA TYR A 21 -7.26 -17.27 -7.74
C TYR A 21 -6.52 -17.39 -6.42
N SER A 22 -7.25 -17.57 -5.35
CA SER A 22 -6.65 -17.81 -4.04
C SER A 22 -7.43 -18.85 -3.25
N ILE A 23 -6.70 -19.59 -2.44
CA ILE A 23 -7.23 -20.49 -1.44
C ILE A 23 -6.52 -20.20 -0.12
N SER A 24 -7.26 -20.10 0.96
CA SER A 24 -6.71 -19.92 2.29
C SER A 24 -7.48 -20.76 3.31
N PHE A 25 -6.74 -21.35 4.21
CA PHE A 25 -7.25 -22.07 5.38
C PHE A 25 -6.78 -21.32 6.64
N PHE A 26 -7.70 -21.11 7.55
CA PHE A 26 -7.44 -20.47 8.83
C PHE A 26 -8.04 -21.29 9.97
N ASP A 27 -7.22 -21.64 10.95
CA ASP A 27 -7.63 -22.29 12.21
C ASP A 27 -7.32 -21.35 13.38
N PRO A 28 -8.34 -20.78 14.04
CA PRO A 28 -8.13 -19.85 15.16
C PRO A 28 -7.70 -20.53 16.46
N TRP A 29 -7.72 -21.90 16.51
CA TRP A 29 -7.52 -22.67 17.73
C TRP A 29 -6.59 -23.85 17.51
N PHE A 30 -5.56 -23.63 16.77
CA PHE A 30 -4.60 -24.66 16.38
C PHE A 30 -4.08 -25.47 17.57
N GLY A 31 -4.20 -26.77 17.49
CA GLY A 31 -3.82 -27.70 18.56
C GLY A 31 -4.79 -27.71 19.75
N GLY A 32 -6.02 -27.22 19.59
CA GLY A 32 -7.05 -27.21 20.63
C GLY A 32 -6.75 -26.24 21.77
N LYS A 33 -5.76 -25.37 21.64
CA LYS A 33 -5.34 -24.43 22.68
C LYS A 33 -5.57 -22.99 22.22
N ARG A 34 -6.48 -22.29 22.88
CA ARG A 34 -6.59 -20.84 22.74
C ARG A 34 -5.36 -20.18 23.37
N PRO A 35 -4.85 -19.13 22.79
CA PRO A 35 -5.20 -18.38 21.58
C PRO A 35 -4.17 -18.57 20.44
N ASN A 36 -4.00 -19.77 19.97
CA ASN A 36 -3.07 -20.06 18.88
C ASN A 36 -3.86 -20.13 17.57
N SER A 37 -3.45 -19.38 16.56
CA SER A 37 -4.00 -19.47 15.21
C SER A 37 -2.98 -20.04 14.24
N PHE A 38 -3.45 -20.69 13.20
CA PHE A 38 -2.65 -21.21 12.12
C PHE A 38 -3.31 -20.87 10.79
N SER A 39 -2.52 -20.48 9.81
CA SER A 39 -3.02 -20.17 8.48
C SER A 39 -2.12 -20.76 7.40
N VAL A 40 -2.73 -21.18 6.30
CA VAL A 40 -2.02 -21.55 5.07
C VAL A 40 -2.76 -20.89 3.92
N SER A 41 -2.03 -20.23 3.04
CA SER A 41 -2.62 -19.66 1.83
C SER A 41 -1.78 -19.92 0.60
N ALA A 42 -2.45 -20.02 -0.54
CA ALA A 42 -1.83 -20.05 -1.84
C ALA A 42 -2.60 -19.14 -2.78
N PHE A 43 -1.90 -18.45 -3.65
CA PHE A 43 -2.53 -17.65 -4.68
C PHE A 43 -1.78 -17.71 -6.00
N TYR A 44 -2.51 -17.47 -7.06
CA TYR A 44 -2.01 -17.26 -8.41
C TYR A 44 -2.69 -16.04 -8.99
N SER A 45 -1.94 -15.15 -9.61
CA SER A 45 -2.49 -14.06 -10.39
C SER A 45 -1.73 -13.89 -11.69
N ARG A 46 -2.45 -13.47 -12.71
CA ARG A 46 -1.91 -13.09 -14.01
C ARG A 46 -2.54 -11.80 -14.47
N GLN A 47 -1.72 -10.88 -14.91
CA GLN A 47 -2.15 -9.64 -15.54
C GLN A 47 -1.41 -9.48 -16.87
N THR A 48 -2.13 -9.04 -17.89
CA THR A 48 -1.58 -8.70 -19.20
C THR A 48 -1.73 -7.21 -19.44
N ASP A 49 -0.86 -6.65 -20.29
CA ASP A 49 -0.88 -5.23 -20.58
C ASP A 49 -1.84 -4.90 -21.73
N ILE A 50 -2.18 -3.63 -21.80
CA ILE A 50 -2.85 -3.02 -22.91
C ILE A 50 -1.78 -2.38 -23.81
N SER A 51 -1.81 -2.63 -25.10
CA SER A 51 -0.84 -2.09 -26.06
C SER A 51 -0.68 -0.57 -25.91
N SER A 52 0.55 -0.09 -25.98
CA SER A 52 0.88 1.35 -25.92
C SER A 52 0.17 2.20 -26.98
N ARG A 53 -0.32 1.60 -28.07
CA ARG A 53 -1.19 2.28 -29.05
C ARG A 53 -2.48 2.83 -28.44
N TYR A 54 -3.07 2.13 -27.46
CA TYR A 54 -4.27 2.60 -26.77
C TYR A 54 -4.05 3.94 -26.07
N TYR A 55 -2.93 4.08 -25.37
CA TYR A 55 -2.60 5.32 -24.65
C TYR A 55 -2.27 6.45 -25.62
N ASN A 56 -1.55 6.16 -26.68
CA ASN A 56 -1.17 7.18 -27.66
C ASN A 56 -2.38 7.67 -28.46
N ASP A 57 -3.21 6.79 -28.98
CA ASP A 57 -4.37 7.18 -29.80
C ASP A 57 -5.44 7.90 -28.95
N SER A 58 -5.69 7.45 -27.73
CA SER A 58 -6.66 8.09 -26.85
C SER A 58 -6.17 9.46 -26.36
N TYR A 59 -4.89 9.60 -26.03
CA TYR A 59 -4.30 10.86 -25.59
C TYR A 59 -4.22 11.87 -26.73
N TYR A 60 -3.73 11.48 -27.91
CA TYR A 60 -3.64 12.35 -29.06
C TYR A 60 -5.02 12.74 -29.60
N ASN A 61 -5.97 11.83 -29.70
CA ASN A 61 -7.32 12.13 -30.13
C ASN A 61 -8.06 13.08 -29.17
N ASN A 62 -7.92 12.89 -27.85
CA ASN A 62 -8.49 13.82 -26.88
C ASN A 62 -7.80 15.19 -26.91
N TYR A 63 -6.48 15.22 -27.07
CA TYR A 63 -5.71 16.46 -27.19
C TYR A 63 -6.06 17.24 -28.46
N TYR A 64 -6.08 16.59 -29.61
CA TYR A 64 -6.48 17.22 -30.87
C TYR A 64 -7.95 17.64 -30.89
N ASN A 65 -8.85 16.83 -30.39
CA ASN A 65 -10.28 17.19 -30.30
C ASN A 65 -10.51 18.39 -29.36
N SER A 66 -9.76 18.52 -28.27
CA SER A 66 -9.87 19.68 -27.38
C SER A 66 -9.34 20.98 -28.01
N ILE A 67 -8.33 20.90 -28.88
CA ILE A 67 -7.77 22.07 -29.58
C ILE A 67 -8.67 22.51 -30.75
N TYR A 68 -9.24 21.57 -31.49
CA TYR A 68 -10.07 21.90 -32.67
C TYR A 68 -11.54 22.14 -32.36
N SER A 69 -12.07 21.73 -31.21
CA SER A 69 -13.44 22.05 -30.78
C SER A 69 -13.65 23.53 -30.42
N GLY A 70 -12.56 24.29 -30.29
CA GLY A 70 -12.60 25.74 -30.05
C GLY A 70 -12.87 26.61 -31.32
N TYR A 71 -12.79 26.05 -32.51
CA TYR A 71 -13.12 26.75 -33.77
C TYR A 71 -14.31 26.07 -34.44
N GLY A 72 -15.44 26.73 -34.41
CA GLY A 72 -16.76 26.31 -34.87
C GLY A 72 -16.77 25.49 -36.15
N GLY A 73 -16.84 24.20 -36.03
CA GLY A 73 -17.13 23.25 -37.08
C GLY A 73 -18.06 22.19 -36.57
N TYR A 74 -19.20 22.02 -37.23
CA TYR A 74 -20.18 21.00 -36.93
C TYR A 74 -19.54 19.62 -36.78
N GLY A 75 -19.52 19.14 -35.55
CA GLY A 75 -18.92 17.85 -35.22
C GLY A 75 -19.66 16.71 -35.89
N MET A 76 -19.03 16.09 -36.85
CA MET A 76 -19.37 14.74 -37.28
C MET A 76 -19.21 13.81 -36.09
N TYR A 77 -20.30 13.32 -35.52
CA TYR A 77 -20.29 12.22 -34.57
C TYR A 77 -19.68 11.00 -35.24
N ASN A 78 -18.41 10.79 -35.01
CA ASN A 78 -17.72 9.58 -35.44
C ASN A 78 -18.20 8.44 -34.53
N TYR A 79 -19.29 7.78 -34.92
CA TYR A 79 -19.73 6.49 -34.41
C TYR A 79 -18.76 5.43 -34.95
N GLY A 80 -17.47 5.58 -34.66
CA GLY A 80 -16.38 4.79 -35.18
C GLY A 80 -15.81 3.86 -34.13
N ASN A 81 -16.13 2.60 -34.25
CA ASN A 81 -15.38 1.44 -33.78
C ASN A 81 -15.34 1.13 -32.28
N TYR A 82 -16.44 0.64 -31.73
CA TYR A 82 -16.44 -0.24 -30.55
C TYR A 82 -15.68 -1.57 -30.76
N ASN A 83 -15.25 -1.87 -31.99
CA ASN A 83 -14.55 -3.12 -32.33
C ASN A 83 -13.02 -3.07 -32.18
N ASN A 84 -12.44 -1.93 -31.77
CA ASN A 84 -10.98 -1.79 -31.69
C ASN A 84 -10.35 -2.18 -30.34
N TYR A 85 -11.12 -2.53 -29.32
CA TYR A 85 -10.55 -2.96 -28.04
C TYR A 85 -9.74 -4.28 -28.13
N GLU A 86 -10.07 -5.14 -29.08
CA GLU A 86 -9.33 -6.39 -29.31
C GLU A 86 -7.91 -6.15 -29.88
N ASN A 87 -7.70 -5.04 -30.59
CA ASN A 87 -6.41 -4.71 -31.21
C ASN A 87 -5.40 -4.10 -30.21
N TYR A 88 -5.81 -3.75 -29.00
CA TYR A 88 -4.95 -3.16 -27.97
C TYR A 88 -4.47 -4.16 -26.91
N TYR A 89 -5.01 -5.38 -26.93
CA TYR A 89 -4.58 -6.45 -26.07
C TYR A 89 -3.21 -6.98 -26.53
N ASP A 90 -2.22 -6.92 -25.62
CA ASP A 90 -0.90 -7.46 -25.85
C ASP A 90 -0.64 -8.67 -24.92
N PRO A 91 -0.89 -9.89 -25.37
CA PRO A 91 -0.69 -11.10 -24.58
C PRO A 91 0.79 -11.38 -24.29
N ASP A 92 1.69 -10.75 -25.04
CA ASP A 92 3.13 -10.94 -24.89
C ASP A 92 3.68 -10.15 -23.72
N LYS A 93 3.00 -9.12 -23.26
CA LYS A 93 3.33 -8.37 -22.06
C LYS A 93 2.51 -8.87 -20.88
N SER A 94 3.17 -9.47 -19.92
CA SER A 94 2.45 -10.06 -18.79
C SER A 94 3.30 -10.14 -17.52
N ILE A 95 2.60 -10.06 -16.37
CA ILE A 95 3.13 -10.45 -15.08
C ILE A 95 2.29 -11.60 -14.52
N GLN A 96 2.96 -12.64 -14.08
CA GLN A 96 2.35 -13.75 -13.35
C GLN A 96 2.96 -13.81 -11.96
N MET A 97 2.13 -14.04 -10.95
CA MET A 97 2.56 -14.17 -9.57
C MET A 97 2.03 -15.48 -8.99
N TRP A 98 2.90 -16.16 -8.26
CA TRP A 98 2.56 -17.31 -7.43
C TRP A 98 2.95 -17.01 -6.01
N GLY A 99 2.12 -17.33 -5.09
CA GLY A 99 2.42 -17.17 -3.68
C GLY A 99 1.95 -18.35 -2.86
N LEU A 100 2.74 -18.67 -1.85
CA LEU A 100 2.45 -19.64 -0.81
C LEU A 100 2.84 -19.03 0.52
N SER A 101 1.98 -19.07 1.52
CA SER A 101 2.32 -18.64 2.87
C SER A 101 1.82 -19.59 3.95
N ILE A 102 2.59 -19.65 5.03
CA ILE A 102 2.25 -20.38 6.26
C ILE A 102 2.39 -19.40 7.41
N GLY A 103 1.32 -19.18 8.14
CA GLY A 103 1.25 -18.24 9.23
C GLY A 103 0.90 -18.91 10.56
N TRP A 104 1.44 -18.35 11.61
CA TRP A 104 1.12 -18.69 12.99
C TRP A 104 0.89 -17.41 13.79
N GLY A 105 -0.12 -17.41 14.65
CA GLY A 105 -0.44 -16.28 15.51
C GLY A 105 -0.72 -16.72 16.93
N LYS A 106 -0.36 -15.87 17.88
CA LYS A 106 -0.61 -16.09 19.30
C LYS A 106 -0.95 -14.80 20.02
N ARG A 107 -2.02 -14.84 20.81
CA ARG A 107 -2.33 -13.79 21.78
C ARG A 107 -1.45 -13.99 23.02
N LEU A 108 -0.72 -12.96 23.38
CA LEU A 108 0.17 -12.98 24.53
C LEU A 108 -0.61 -12.70 25.83
N LYS A 109 -0.09 -13.17 26.96
CA LYS A 109 -0.65 -12.89 28.29
C LYS A 109 0.12 -11.81 29.03
N TRP A 110 1.32 -11.51 28.55
CA TRP A 110 2.22 -10.51 29.12
C TRP A 110 2.73 -9.61 28.00
N PRO A 111 2.81 -8.29 28.18
CA PRO A 111 2.52 -7.52 29.41
C PRO A 111 1.01 -7.33 29.69
N ASP A 112 0.14 -7.47 28.70
CA ASP A 112 -1.32 -7.49 28.85
C ASP A 112 -1.98 -8.39 27.79
N ASP A 113 -3.29 -8.63 27.91
CA ASP A 113 -4.05 -9.53 27.02
C ASP A 113 -4.34 -8.93 25.62
N TYR A 114 -3.94 -7.70 25.35
CA TYR A 114 -4.18 -7.02 24.08
C TYR A 114 -3.08 -7.28 23.05
N PHE A 115 -1.95 -7.87 23.47
CA PHE A 115 -0.84 -8.17 22.58
C PHE A 115 -1.07 -9.43 21.76
N THR A 116 -0.75 -9.33 20.47
CA THR A 116 -0.69 -10.46 19.54
C THR A 116 0.66 -10.52 18.86
N LEU A 117 1.22 -11.71 18.76
CA LEU A 117 2.42 -12.01 17.99
C LEU A 117 2.06 -12.89 16.82
N SER A 118 2.42 -12.50 15.62
CA SER A 118 2.27 -13.33 14.42
C SER A 118 3.60 -13.51 13.70
N ALA A 119 3.77 -14.68 13.12
CA ALA A 119 4.89 -15.04 12.27
C ALA A 119 4.35 -15.69 10.99
N GLU A 120 4.81 -15.24 9.84
CA GLU A 120 4.42 -15.79 8.56
C GLU A 120 5.67 -16.02 7.70
N LEU A 121 5.80 -17.23 7.18
CA LEU A 121 6.77 -17.55 6.14
C LEU A 121 6.05 -17.53 4.79
N ALA A 122 6.51 -16.66 3.90
CA ALA A 122 5.93 -16.48 2.58
C ALA A 122 6.96 -16.75 1.48
N TYR A 123 6.51 -17.39 0.43
CA TYR A 123 7.23 -17.53 -0.82
C TYR A 123 6.42 -16.92 -1.95
N GLN A 124 7.03 -16.04 -2.72
CA GLN A 124 6.42 -15.42 -3.89
C GLN A 124 7.36 -15.56 -5.10
N ARG A 125 6.77 -15.87 -6.23
CA ARG A 125 7.48 -15.95 -7.50
C ARG A 125 6.79 -15.06 -8.52
N TYR A 126 7.56 -14.18 -9.10
CA TYR A 126 7.16 -13.30 -10.20
C TYR A 126 7.73 -13.87 -11.51
N ILE A 127 6.90 -13.94 -12.53
CA ILE A 127 7.29 -14.28 -13.90
C ILE A 127 6.85 -13.14 -14.78
N LEU A 128 7.83 -12.45 -15.38
CA LEU A 128 7.63 -11.22 -16.13
C LEU A 128 8.01 -11.45 -17.59
N LYS A 129 7.22 -10.89 -18.48
CA LYS A 129 7.44 -10.89 -19.90
C LYS A 129 7.14 -9.50 -20.44
N ASP A 130 8.16 -8.75 -20.83
CA ASP A 130 8.12 -7.35 -21.30
C ASP A 130 7.21 -6.44 -20.46
N TRP A 131 7.30 -6.59 -19.12
CA TRP A 131 6.45 -5.86 -18.16
C TRP A 131 7.13 -4.59 -17.69
N GLN A 132 6.79 -3.44 -18.31
CA GLN A 132 7.47 -2.16 -18.12
C GLN A 132 7.20 -1.49 -16.76
N TYR A 133 6.17 -1.93 -16.04
CA TYR A 133 5.74 -1.33 -14.76
C TYR A 133 6.43 -1.93 -13.54
N PHE A 134 7.38 -2.82 -13.75
CA PHE A 134 8.09 -3.51 -12.70
C PHE A 134 9.59 -3.24 -12.82
N PRO A 135 10.35 -3.21 -11.69
CA PRO A 135 11.79 -2.95 -11.74
C PRO A 135 12.60 -3.92 -12.61
N VAL A 136 12.08 -5.12 -12.78
CA VAL A 136 12.59 -6.14 -13.70
C VAL A 136 11.52 -6.34 -14.78
N THR A 137 11.87 -6.11 -16.04
CA THR A 137 10.90 -6.19 -17.14
C THR A 137 10.72 -7.60 -17.68
N ASP A 138 11.77 -8.42 -17.67
CA ASP A 138 11.77 -9.79 -18.15
C ASP A 138 12.46 -10.72 -17.17
N GLY A 139 11.96 -11.95 -17.08
CA GLY A 139 12.59 -13.01 -16.30
C GLY A 139 11.78 -13.44 -15.10
N LYS A 140 12.46 -13.94 -14.09
CA LYS A 140 11.85 -14.54 -12.90
C LYS A 140 12.50 -13.95 -11.66
N CYS A 141 11.66 -13.52 -10.71
CA CYS A 141 12.11 -13.05 -9.40
C CYS A 141 11.48 -13.94 -8.33
N ASN A 142 12.28 -14.34 -7.36
CA ASN A 142 11.84 -15.15 -6.23
C ASN A 142 12.02 -14.35 -4.94
N ASN A 143 11.04 -14.39 -4.07
CA ASN A 143 11.05 -13.75 -2.77
C ASN A 143 10.65 -14.76 -1.70
N ILE A 144 11.55 -15.05 -0.77
CA ILE A 144 11.23 -15.78 0.46
C ILE A 144 11.33 -14.77 1.59
N SER A 145 10.27 -14.58 2.34
CA SER A 145 10.27 -13.64 3.44
C SER A 145 9.68 -14.24 4.71
N LEU A 146 10.30 -13.91 5.85
CA LEU A 146 9.75 -14.13 7.18
C LEU A 146 9.16 -12.80 7.67
N ASN A 147 7.87 -12.77 7.87
CA ASN A 147 7.12 -11.63 8.38
C ASN A 147 6.84 -11.85 9.87
N LEU A 148 7.34 -11.00 10.73
CA LEU A 148 7.08 -11.01 12.16
C LEU A 148 6.30 -9.75 12.50
N THR A 149 5.19 -9.88 13.23
CA THR A 149 4.40 -8.72 13.66
C THR A 149 4.03 -8.87 15.13
N LEU A 150 4.38 -7.86 15.91
CA LEU A 150 3.89 -7.65 17.26
C LEU A 150 2.87 -6.52 17.21
N ALA A 151 1.64 -6.80 17.53
CA ALA A 151 0.56 -5.83 17.52
C ALA A 151 -0.14 -5.77 18.88
N ARG A 152 -0.69 -4.61 19.20
CA ARG A 152 -1.52 -4.38 20.37
C ARG A 152 -2.72 -3.53 19.97
N SER A 153 -3.91 -3.91 20.40
CA SER A 153 -5.12 -3.12 20.20
C SER A 153 -5.97 -3.15 21.45
N SER A 154 -6.16 -1.97 22.06
CA SER A 154 -6.99 -1.77 23.26
C SER A 154 -8.10 -0.75 23.03
N ILE A 155 -8.52 -0.56 21.78
CA ILE A 155 -9.60 0.37 21.42
C ILE A 155 -10.95 -0.13 21.89
N ASP A 156 -11.81 0.79 22.30
CA ASP A 156 -13.18 0.52 22.78
C ASP A 156 -14.13 0.15 21.63
N ASN A 157 -13.98 0.74 20.46
CA ASN A 157 -14.86 0.52 19.31
C ASN A 157 -14.06 0.59 17.99
N PRO A 158 -14.13 -0.42 17.13
CA PRO A 158 -13.38 -0.42 15.88
C PRO A 158 -13.87 0.59 14.83
N LEU A 159 -15.15 1.02 14.88
CA LEU A 159 -15.73 1.93 13.89
C LEU A 159 -15.51 3.41 14.26
N PHE A 160 -15.64 3.73 15.53
CA PHE A 160 -15.37 5.07 16.07
C PHE A 160 -14.71 4.94 17.44
N PRO A 161 -13.38 4.71 17.48
CA PRO A 161 -12.66 4.63 18.75
C PRO A 161 -12.69 5.95 19.48
N ARG A 162 -13.05 5.90 20.78
CA ARG A 162 -13.09 7.05 21.69
C ARG A 162 -11.97 7.02 22.71
N GLN A 163 -11.48 5.82 23.00
CA GLN A 163 -10.35 5.62 23.91
C GLN A 163 -9.55 4.40 23.52
N GLY A 164 -8.31 4.35 24.02
CA GLY A 164 -7.42 3.23 23.81
C GLY A 164 -6.30 3.53 22.81
N SER A 165 -5.56 2.51 22.50
CA SER A 165 -4.42 2.63 21.57
C SER A 165 -4.27 1.38 20.72
N GLU A 166 -3.73 1.58 19.54
CA GLU A 166 -3.28 0.54 18.63
C GLU A 166 -1.81 0.78 18.32
N PHE A 167 -1.01 -0.24 18.37
CA PHE A 167 0.30 -0.18 17.76
C PHE A 167 0.67 -1.49 17.08
N SER A 168 1.56 -1.43 16.11
CA SER A 168 2.16 -2.58 15.48
C SER A 168 3.63 -2.31 15.17
N LEU A 169 4.47 -3.28 15.46
CA LEU A 169 5.86 -3.36 15.02
C LEU A 169 5.97 -4.58 14.12
N SER A 170 6.32 -4.39 12.86
CA SER A 170 6.51 -5.49 11.91
C SER A 170 7.90 -5.47 11.31
N ALA A 171 8.46 -6.66 11.16
CA ALA A 171 9.72 -6.93 10.50
C ALA A 171 9.49 -7.95 9.40
N GLN A 172 9.85 -7.61 8.17
CA GLN A 172 9.85 -8.51 7.02
C GLN A 172 11.30 -8.73 6.59
N ILE A 173 11.77 -9.94 6.67
CA ILE A 173 13.17 -10.28 6.53
C ILE A 173 13.30 -11.37 5.48
N THR A 174 14.16 -11.16 4.49
CA THR A 174 14.53 -12.19 3.51
C THR A 174 15.90 -12.76 3.85
N PRO A 175 16.24 -13.98 3.39
CA PRO A 175 17.59 -14.49 3.53
C PRO A 175 18.61 -13.56 2.86
N PRO A 176 19.76 -13.28 3.51
CA PRO A 176 20.80 -12.41 2.97
C PRO A 176 21.68 -13.17 1.97
N TYR A 177 21.14 -13.50 0.80
CA TYR A 177 21.84 -14.31 -0.22
C TYR A 177 23.19 -13.74 -0.61
N SER A 178 23.31 -12.41 -0.69
CA SER A 178 24.54 -11.72 -1.09
C SER A 178 25.71 -11.87 -0.10
N LEU A 179 25.43 -12.32 1.12
CA LEU A 179 26.48 -12.59 2.12
C LEU A 179 27.06 -13.99 1.99
N PHE A 180 26.37 -14.91 1.31
CA PHE A 180 26.75 -16.33 1.29
C PHE A 180 27.12 -16.85 -0.12
N ASP A 181 26.71 -16.17 -1.19
CA ASP A 181 26.88 -16.68 -2.55
C ASP A 181 28.22 -16.34 -3.21
N GLY A 182 29.06 -15.51 -2.56
CA GLY A 182 30.41 -15.16 -3.02
C GLY A 182 30.48 -14.37 -4.32
N ARG A 183 29.35 -13.80 -4.80
CA ARG A 183 29.29 -13.05 -6.07
C ARG A 183 29.77 -11.62 -5.90
N ASP A 184 30.47 -11.12 -6.91
CA ASP A 184 30.80 -9.68 -7.01
C ASP A 184 29.62 -8.91 -7.61
N TYR A 185 28.80 -8.32 -6.76
CA TYR A 185 27.64 -7.52 -7.16
C TYR A 185 28.02 -6.16 -7.77
N LYS A 186 29.23 -5.65 -7.51
CA LYS A 186 29.73 -4.45 -8.14
C LYS A 186 29.92 -4.63 -9.64
N GLY A 187 30.32 -5.82 -10.07
CA GLY A 187 30.56 -6.16 -11.48
C GLY A 187 29.29 -6.17 -12.35
N TYR A 188 28.09 -6.12 -11.76
CA TYR A 188 26.84 -5.97 -12.52
C TYR A 188 26.59 -4.54 -13.04
N TYR A 189 27.31 -3.55 -12.48
CA TYR A 189 27.17 -2.15 -12.84
C TYR A 189 28.26 -1.71 -13.82
N ASN A 190 27.88 -0.89 -14.79
CA ASN A 190 28.81 -0.24 -15.70
C ASN A 190 29.64 0.83 -14.97
N SER A 191 30.69 1.32 -15.60
CA SER A 191 31.56 2.37 -15.04
C SER A 191 30.83 3.68 -14.72
N ASN A 192 29.72 3.96 -15.38
CA ASN A 192 28.86 5.13 -15.13
C ASN A 192 27.80 4.89 -14.06
N GLY A 193 27.81 3.72 -13.38
CA GLY A 193 26.83 3.35 -12.35
C GLY A 193 25.49 2.85 -12.89
N SER A 194 25.30 2.75 -14.19
CA SER A 194 24.09 2.16 -14.78
C SER A 194 24.16 0.64 -14.76
N ILE A 195 22.98 -0.01 -14.80
CA ILE A 195 22.84 -1.46 -14.89
C ILE A 195 22.02 -1.81 -16.13
N THR A 196 22.49 -2.79 -16.89
CA THR A 196 21.73 -3.31 -18.04
C THR A 196 20.53 -4.13 -17.56
N GLN A 197 19.49 -4.25 -18.38
CA GLN A 197 18.29 -5.02 -18.02
C GLN A 197 18.63 -6.50 -17.74
N ASP A 198 19.52 -7.09 -18.52
CA ASP A 198 19.97 -8.47 -18.35
C ASP A 198 20.68 -8.70 -17.00
N ASN A 199 21.57 -7.76 -16.63
CA ASN A 199 22.22 -7.78 -15.33
C ASN A 199 21.22 -7.55 -14.18
N ARG A 200 20.22 -6.69 -14.38
CA ARG A 200 19.14 -6.44 -13.43
C ARG A 200 18.32 -7.70 -13.19
N ASN A 201 17.97 -8.44 -14.24
CA ASN A 201 17.26 -9.72 -14.15
C ASN A 201 18.06 -10.76 -13.36
N LYS A 202 19.37 -10.82 -13.57
CA LYS A 202 20.27 -11.73 -12.83
C LYS A 202 20.42 -11.30 -11.37
N LEU A 203 20.53 -10.00 -11.11
CA LEU A 203 20.68 -9.41 -9.77
C LEU A 203 19.47 -9.72 -8.89
N TYR A 204 18.25 -9.60 -9.44
CA TYR A 204 16.99 -9.75 -8.68
C TYR A 204 16.31 -11.09 -8.85
N ASN A 205 17.00 -12.10 -9.37
CA ASN A 205 16.44 -13.46 -9.40
C ASN A 205 16.07 -13.98 -7.99
N TRP A 206 16.85 -13.62 -6.98
CA TRP A 206 16.51 -13.77 -5.58
C TRP A 206 16.52 -12.40 -4.92
N ILE A 207 15.35 -11.95 -4.49
CA ILE A 207 15.13 -10.65 -3.85
C ILE A 207 15.63 -10.74 -2.41
N GLU A 208 16.37 -9.72 -1.96
CA GLU A 208 16.82 -9.63 -0.58
C GLU A 208 16.63 -8.22 -0.03
N TYR A 209 16.11 -8.15 1.19
CA TYR A 209 15.92 -6.92 1.95
C TYR A 209 15.56 -7.24 3.41
N HIS A 210 15.59 -6.22 4.25
CA HIS A 210 14.88 -6.23 5.52
C HIS A 210 14.05 -4.95 5.65
N LYS A 211 12.77 -5.11 5.95
CA LYS A 211 11.79 -4.04 6.04
C LYS A 211 11.25 -3.96 7.46
N TRP A 212 11.28 -2.78 8.04
CA TRP A 212 10.81 -2.52 9.39
C TRP A 212 9.73 -1.47 9.36
N LYS A 213 8.63 -1.71 10.04
CA LYS A 213 7.54 -0.75 10.15
C LYS A 213 7.06 -0.66 11.58
N PHE A 214 6.86 0.57 12.03
CA PHE A 214 6.20 0.88 13.28
C PHE A 214 5.00 1.78 13.00
N LYS A 215 3.83 1.41 13.53
CA LYS A 215 2.60 2.19 13.45
C LYS A 215 1.97 2.27 14.82
N ALA A 216 1.62 3.46 15.26
CA ALA A 216 0.90 3.69 16.50
C ALA A 216 -0.23 4.68 16.30
N LYS A 217 -1.36 4.44 16.94
CA LYS A 217 -2.48 5.36 17.03
C LYS A 217 -2.97 5.37 18.47
N THR A 218 -3.35 6.54 18.96
CA THR A 218 -4.00 6.69 20.26
C THR A 218 -5.28 7.50 20.11
N TYR A 219 -6.26 7.17 20.92
CA TYR A 219 -7.57 7.81 20.92
C TYR A 219 -7.89 8.28 22.34
N THR A 220 -8.30 9.54 22.46
CA THR A 220 -8.65 10.15 23.73
C THR A 220 -9.91 10.97 23.56
N ALA A 221 -10.98 10.60 24.23
CA ALA A 221 -12.17 11.43 24.33
C ALA A 221 -11.86 12.66 25.20
N LEU A 222 -12.15 13.84 24.68
CA LEU A 222 -11.88 15.10 25.39
C LEU A 222 -12.95 15.46 26.43
N MET A 223 -14.08 14.76 26.39
CA MET A 223 -15.16 14.87 27.39
C MET A 223 -15.57 13.47 27.79
N ASP A 224 -16.19 13.34 28.95
CA ASP A 224 -16.75 12.08 29.39
C ASP A 224 -17.88 11.64 28.43
N TYR A 225 -17.61 10.62 27.66
CA TYR A 225 -18.53 10.10 26.63
C TYR A 225 -19.67 9.24 27.23
N THR A 226 -19.63 8.93 28.51
CA THR A 226 -20.75 8.27 29.21
C THR A 226 -21.87 9.25 29.47
N THR A 227 -21.54 10.49 29.78
CA THR A 227 -22.48 11.60 29.99
C THR A 227 -22.73 12.40 28.71
N HIS A 228 -21.77 12.44 27.80
CA HIS A 228 -21.84 13.18 26.53
C HIS A 228 -21.53 12.24 25.35
N PRO A 229 -22.55 11.51 24.83
CA PRO A 229 -22.36 10.53 23.75
C PRO A 229 -21.68 11.08 22.49
N LYS A 230 -21.82 12.39 22.23
CA LYS A 230 -21.18 13.13 21.14
C LYS A 230 -19.89 13.82 21.59
N SER A 231 -19.06 13.12 22.36
CA SER A 231 -17.75 13.65 22.77
C SER A 231 -16.80 13.83 21.59
N LEU A 232 -16.06 14.93 21.64
CA LEU A 232 -14.95 15.17 20.73
C LEU A 232 -13.81 14.20 21.04
N VAL A 233 -13.19 13.61 20.02
CA VAL A 233 -12.11 12.64 20.18
C VAL A 233 -10.86 13.15 19.51
N LEU A 234 -9.75 13.17 20.26
CA LEU A 234 -8.42 13.41 19.74
C LEU A 234 -7.80 12.07 19.34
N MET A 235 -7.42 11.93 18.06
CA MET A 235 -6.62 10.82 17.57
C MET A 235 -5.21 11.32 17.23
N SER A 236 -4.19 10.62 17.69
CA SER A 236 -2.80 10.84 17.31
C SER A 236 -2.26 9.63 16.57
N ARG A 237 -1.41 9.87 15.58
CA ARG A 237 -0.80 8.84 14.72
C ARG A 237 0.69 9.07 14.59
N VAL A 238 1.45 7.98 14.68
CA VAL A 238 2.89 7.95 14.42
C VAL A 238 3.19 6.72 13.59
N GLU A 239 3.81 6.89 12.44
CA GLU A 239 4.21 5.79 11.55
C GLU A 239 5.64 6.02 11.06
N PHE A 240 6.44 4.95 11.07
CA PHE A 240 7.79 4.90 10.50
C PHE A 240 7.96 3.62 9.69
N GLY A 241 8.71 3.72 8.62
CA GLY A 241 9.13 2.56 7.85
C GLY A 241 10.55 2.71 7.34
N LEU A 242 11.27 1.62 7.34
CA LEU A 242 12.63 1.51 6.83
C LEU A 242 12.76 0.26 5.97
N LEU A 243 13.33 0.40 4.78
CA LEU A 243 13.70 -0.70 3.91
C LEU A 243 15.22 -0.73 3.76
N GLY A 244 15.84 -1.69 4.41
CA GLY A 244 17.29 -1.86 4.41
C GLY A 244 17.77 -2.91 3.39
N HIS A 245 19.09 -2.98 3.25
CA HIS A 245 19.77 -3.90 2.34
C HIS A 245 20.98 -4.53 3.05
N TYR A 246 21.33 -5.75 2.67
CA TYR A 246 22.53 -6.42 3.17
C TYR A 246 23.78 -6.07 2.35
N ASN A 247 23.58 -5.79 1.06
CA ASN A 247 24.65 -5.39 0.15
C ASN A 247 24.29 -4.09 -0.56
N LYS A 248 25.21 -3.11 -0.53
CA LYS A 248 25.00 -1.78 -1.13
C LYS A 248 24.78 -1.79 -2.65
N TYR A 249 25.26 -2.83 -3.33
CA TYR A 249 25.07 -3.02 -4.77
C TYR A 249 23.84 -3.86 -5.12
N LYS A 250 23.12 -4.37 -4.12
CA LYS A 250 21.90 -5.15 -4.31
C LYS A 250 20.74 -4.58 -3.48
N LYS A 251 20.55 -3.27 -3.58
CA LYS A 251 19.38 -2.62 -2.97
C LYS A 251 18.12 -3.11 -3.67
N SER A 252 17.15 -3.57 -2.89
CA SER A 252 15.88 -4.04 -3.45
C SER A 252 15.07 -2.87 -3.99
N PRO A 253 14.62 -2.91 -5.25
CA PRO A 253 13.61 -1.99 -5.77
C PRO A 253 12.19 -2.46 -5.45
N PHE A 254 12.07 -3.60 -4.77
CA PHE A 254 10.81 -4.16 -4.33
C PHE A 254 10.53 -3.74 -2.88
N GLU A 255 9.25 -3.69 -2.52
CA GLU A 255 8.77 -3.35 -1.18
C GLU A 255 9.11 -1.92 -0.73
N THR A 256 9.42 -1.04 -1.66
CA THR A 256 9.67 0.38 -1.41
C THR A 256 8.41 1.09 -0.95
N PHE A 257 8.57 2.28 -0.37
CA PHE A 257 7.47 3.11 0.08
C PHE A 257 7.18 4.21 -0.94
N ASP A 258 5.91 4.47 -1.16
CA ASP A 258 5.43 5.54 -2.01
C ASP A 258 4.51 6.47 -1.21
N VAL A 259 4.93 7.71 -1.00
CA VAL A 259 4.30 8.63 -0.06
C VAL A 259 3.61 9.77 -0.78
N GLY A 260 2.37 10.03 -0.39
CA GLY A 260 1.53 11.11 -0.89
C GLY A 260 0.11 10.67 -1.19
N GLY A 261 -0.80 11.63 -1.30
CA GLY A 261 -2.16 11.41 -1.71
C GLY A 261 -3.06 10.71 -0.70
N ASP A 262 -4.01 9.97 -1.22
CA ASP A 262 -5.00 9.21 -0.43
C ASP A 262 -4.53 7.79 -0.06
N GLY A 263 -3.39 7.34 -0.58
CA GLY A 263 -2.88 5.98 -0.40
C GLY A 263 -3.57 4.95 -1.28
N MET A 264 -4.49 5.37 -2.15
CA MET A 264 -5.08 4.53 -3.17
C MET A 264 -4.24 4.59 -4.43
N THR A 265 -3.67 3.48 -4.82
CA THR A 265 -2.88 3.40 -6.04
C THR A 265 -3.75 3.02 -7.21
N GLY A 266 -3.84 3.88 -8.21
CA GLY A 266 -4.57 3.59 -9.45
C GLY A 266 -3.92 2.48 -10.29
N TYR A 267 -2.60 2.49 -10.38
CA TYR A 267 -1.78 1.43 -10.96
C TYR A 267 -0.65 1.13 -9.98
N SER A 268 -0.89 0.23 -9.04
CA SER A 268 0.17 -0.16 -8.16
C SER A 268 1.19 -1.02 -8.92
N SER A 269 2.42 -0.60 -8.90
CA SER A 269 3.48 -1.56 -9.06
C SER A 269 3.36 -2.53 -7.88
N TYR A 270 3.26 -3.82 -8.13
CA TYR A 270 3.16 -4.89 -7.12
C TYR A 270 4.33 -4.91 -6.11
N ALA A 271 5.23 -3.97 -6.24
CA ALA A 271 6.48 -3.89 -5.52
C ALA A 271 6.56 -2.68 -4.58
N THR A 272 5.47 -1.94 -4.38
CA THR A 272 5.50 -0.66 -3.65
C THR A 272 4.34 -0.58 -2.66
N GLU A 273 4.62 -0.12 -1.45
CA GLU A 273 3.61 0.16 -0.43
C GLU A 273 3.25 1.64 -0.42
N SER A 274 1.98 1.96 -0.73
CA SER A 274 1.48 3.33 -0.71
C SER A 274 1.17 3.80 0.69
N ILE A 275 1.70 4.98 1.03
CA ILE A 275 1.50 5.64 2.31
C ILE A 275 0.76 6.95 2.07
N ALA A 276 -0.47 7.03 2.56
CA ALA A 276 -1.26 8.24 2.41
C ALA A 276 -0.66 9.42 3.18
N LEU A 277 -0.60 10.57 2.54
CA LEU A 277 -0.37 11.87 3.18
C LEU A 277 -1.24 12.92 2.48
N ARG A 278 -2.31 13.32 3.14
CA ARG A 278 -3.31 14.23 2.59
C ARG A 278 -2.74 15.63 2.37
N GLY A 279 -3.23 16.35 1.36
CA GLY A 279 -2.71 17.67 0.95
C GLY A 279 -1.55 17.60 -0.06
N TYR A 280 -1.27 16.42 -0.57
CA TYR A 280 -0.27 16.19 -1.61
C TYR A 280 -0.82 15.21 -2.65
N GLU A 281 -0.34 15.28 -3.88
CA GLU A 281 -0.68 14.30 -4.91
C GLU A 281 -0.09 12.92 -4.60
N ASN A 282 -0.68 11.89 -5.19
CA ASN A 282 -0.16 10.53 -5.07
C ASN A 282 1.30 10.48 -5.54
N SER A 283 2.15 9.80 -4.77
CA SER A 283 3.58 9.63 -5.05
C SER A 283 4.44 10.89 -5.09
N SER A 284 3.88 12.07 -4.82
CA SER A 284 4.60 13.35 -5.00
C SER A 284 5.70 13.60 -3.97
N LEU A 285 5.67 12.93 -2.85
CA LEU A 285 6.68 13.07 -1.78
C LEU A 285 7.79 12.02 -1.86
N THR A 286 7.66 11.04 -2.74
CA THR A 286 8.68 10.02 -2.93
C THR A 286 9.70 10.49 -3.95
N PRO A 287 11.00 10.58 -3.59
CA PRO A 287 12.03 10.90 -4.55
C PRO A 287 12.07 9.88 -5.69
N TYR A 288 12.16 10.36 -6.94
CA TYR A 288 12.25 9.51 -8.14
C TYR A 288 11.11 8.49 -8.30
N GLY A 289 9.88 8.87 -7.93
CA GLY A 289 8.71 8.02 -8.07
C GLY A 289 8.57 7.02 -6.92
N SER A 290 8.83 5.75 -7.13
CA SER A 290 8.57 4.68 -6.17
C SER A 290 9.78 4.21 -5.35
N GLU A 291 10.87 4.97 -5.32
CA GLU A 291 12.14 4.56 -4.68
C GLU A 291 12.29 5.09 -3.23
N GLY A 292 11.23 5.03 -2.43
CA GLY A 292 11.31 5.36 -1.01
C GLY A 292 11.85 4.21 -0.17
N TYR A 293 13.00 4.43 0.49
CA TYR A 293 13.61 3.45 1.40
C TYR A 293 13.33 3.74 2.87
N ALA A 294 12.84 4.91 3.17
CA ALA A 294 12.37 5.29 4.49
C ALA A 294 11.18 6.23 4.39
N TYR A 295 10.28 6.17 5.37
CA TYR A 295 9.23 7.16 5.51
C TYR A 295 8.93 7.46 6.97
N THR A 296 8.38 8.65 7.19
CA THR A 296 7.74 9.07 8.44
C THR A 296 6.38 9.66 8.13
N ARG A 297 5.40 9.34 8.94
CA ARG A 297 4.08 9.96 8.91
C ARG A 297 3.61 10.21 10.33
N LEU A 298 3.33 11.47 10.63
CA LEU A 298 2.74 11.93 11.87
C LEU A 298 1.37 12.52 11.59
N GLY A 299 0.44 12.43 12.51
CA GLY A 299 -0.87 13.00 12.33
C GLY A 299 -1.61 13.20 13.63
N ILE A 300 -2.41 14.26 13.67
CA ILE A 300 -3.37 14.54 14.73
C ILE A 300 -4.71 14.80 14.06
N GLU A 301 -5.75 14.16 14.54
CA GLU A 301 -7.13 14.36 14.07
C GLU A 301 -8.04 14.67 15.25
N LEU A 302 -8.86 15.67 15.10
CA LEU A 302 -9.95 16.00 16.01
C LEU A 302 -11.25 15.55 15.36
N ARG A 303 -11.93 14.58 15.96
CA ARG A 303 -13.10 13.89 15.41
C ARG A 303 -14.34 14.23 16.21
N TYR A 304 -15.42 14.62 15.53
CA TYR A 304 -16.72 14.88 16.15
C TYR A 304 -17.80 14.00 15.55
N PRO A 305 -18.48 13.18 16.35
CA PRO A 305 -19.53 12.28 15.84
C PRO A 305 -20.84 13.07 15.63
N LEU A 306 -21.37 12.99 14.41
CA LEU A 306 -22.68 13.52 14.08
C LEU A 306 -23.76 12.48 14.40
N MET A 307 -23.51 11.22 14.02
CA MET A 307 -24.39 10.08 14.20
C MET A 307 -23.58 8.83 14.57
N LEU A 308 -23.94 8.16 15.64
CA LEU A 308 -23.36 6.89 16.09
C LEU A 308 -24.48 5.87 16.29
N GLU A 309 -24.92 5.23 15.22
CA GLU A 309 -25.91 4.17 15.24
C GLU A 309 -25.30 2.83 14.83
N THR A 310 -25.94 1.73 15.18
CA THR A 310 -25.46 0.38 14.84
C THR A 310 -25.34 0.13 13.34
N SER A 311 -26.20 0.80 12.55
CA SER A 311 -26.25 0.67 11.09
C SER A 311 -25.49 1.75 10.35
N THR A 312 -25.21 2.89 10.98
CA THR A 312 -24.58 4.03 10.29
C THR A 312 -23.81 4.89 11.27
N ASN A 313 -22.54 5.09 10.99
CA ASN A 313 -21.72 6.03 11.76
C ASN A 313 -21.29 7.17 10.84
N ILE A 314 -21.55 8.40 11.25
CA ILE A 314 -21.15 9.62 10.53
C ILE A 314 -20.39 10.51 11.49
N TYR A 315 -19.18 10.91 11.10
CA TYR A 315 -18.40 11.88 11.85
C TYR A 315 -17.62 12.81 10.94
N VAL A 316 -17.38 14.00 11.44
CA VAL A 316 -16.51 15.00 10.81
C VAL A 316 -15.17 15.03 11.53
N LEU A 317 -14.14 15.46 10.83
CA LEU A 317 -12.81 15.55 11.39
C LEU A 317 -12.06 16.77 10.83
N GLY A 318 -11.22 17.34 11.68
CA GLY A 318 -10.15 18.26 11.27
C GLY A 318 -8.81 17.61 11.57
N PHE A 319 -7.81 17.82 10.75
CA PHE A 319 -6.54 17.15 10.91
C PHE A 319 -5.33 18.01 10.54
N LEU A 320 -4.21 17.65 11.16
CA LEU A 320 -2.88 18.07 10.81
C LEU A 320 -2.06 16.82 10.51
N GLU A 321 -1.37 16.80 9.38
CA GLU A 321 -0.46 15.69 9.02
C GLU A 321 0.91 16.25 8.66
N ALA A 322 1.94 15.44 8.91
CA ALA A 322 3.30 15.73 8.50
C ALA A 322 4.00 14.42 8.14
N GLY A 323 4.71 14.41 7.04
CA GLY A 323 5.42 13.21 6.60
C GLY A 323 6.41 13.49 5.49
N ASN A 324 7.24 12.51 5.21
CA ASN A 324 8.20 12.57 4.11
C ASN A 324 8.67 11.17 3.75
N ALA A 325 9.33 11.04 2.58
CA ALA A 325 10.03 9.84 2.15
C ALA A 325 11.50 10.18 1.82
N TRP A 326 12.38 9.20 1.98
CA TRP A 326 13.81 9.32 1.67
C TRP A 326 14.25 8.15 0.79
N ASN A 327 15.06 8.46 -0.21
CA ASN A 327 15.63 7.48 -1.12
C ASN A 327 16.92 6.81 -0.59
N ASP A 328 17.39 7.23 0.57
CA ASP A 328 18.55 6.66 1.26
C ASP A 328 18.33 6.70 2.76
N ILE A 329 18.51 5.57 3.42
CA ILE A 329 18.39 5.47 4.89
C ILE A 329 19.39 6.38 5.59
N ASN A 330 20.58 6.57 5.01
CA ASN A 330 21.60 7.45 5.58
C ASN A 330 21.20 8.94 5.56
N LYS A 331 20.23 9.32 4.72
CA LYS A 331 19.67 10.67 4.64
C LYS A 331 18.39 10.83 5.45
N PHE A 332 17.97 9.78 6.16
CA PHE A 332 16.78 9.82 6.97
C PHE A 332 16.87 10.88 8.06
N ASN A 333 15.97 11.84 8.03
CA ASN A 333 15.82 12.88 9.05
C ASN A 333 14.34 12.99 9.46
N PRO A 334 13.95 12.45 10.61
CA PRO A 334 12.55 12.41 11.03
C PRO A 334 11.92 13.78 11.28
N PHE A 335 12.71 14.87 11.25
CA PHE A 335 12.23 16.24 11.42
C PHE A 335 12.09 17.04 10.13
N ASP A 336 12.61 16.52 8.99
CA ASP A 336 12.38 17.13 7.67
C ASP A 336 11.06 16.61 7.10
N LEU A 337 9.95 17.19 7.56
CA LEU A 337 8.61 16.76 7.26
C LEU A 337 7.85 17.77 6.41
N LYS A 338 7.08 17.27 5.47
CA LYS A 338 6.12 18.03 4.67
C LYS A 338 4.77 18.05 5.39
N ARG A 339 4.24 19.24 5.64
CA ARG A 339 3.09 19.47 6.51
C ARG A 339 1.83 19.76 5.70
N SER A 340 0.71 19.34 6.22
CA SER A 340 -0.61 19.63 5.65
C SER A 340 -1.65 19.77 6.75
N ALA A 341 -2.75 20.44 6.42
CA ALA A 341 -3.93 20.55 7.26
C ALA A 341 -5.18 20.37 6.41
N GLY A 342 -6.26 19.92 7.02
CA GLY A 342 -7.50 19.70 6.30
C GLY A 342 -8.67 19.34 7.18
N VAL A 343 -9.80 19.15 6.51
CA VAL A 343 -11.07 18.72 7.11
C VAL A 343 -11.65 17.58 6.29
N GLY A 344 -12.47 16.75 6.93
CA GLY A 344 -13.08 15.64 6.24
C GLY A 344 -14.34 15.13 6.89
N VAL A 345 -15.01 14.26 6.15
CA VAL A 345 -16.21 13.55 6.59
C VAL A 345 -16.00 12.06 6.41
N ARG A 346 -16.49 11.27 7.35
CA ARG A 346 -16.51 9.80 7.29
C ARG A 346 -17.91 9.30 7.46
N ILE A 347 -18.27 8.33 6.64
CA ILE A 347 -19.56 7.65 6.67
C ILE A 347 -19.29 6.15 6.63
N PHE A 348 -19.77 5.44 7.62
CA PHE A 348 -19.77 3.98 7.63
C PHE A 348 -21.14 3.47 7.23
N LEU A 349 -21.17 2.60 6.21
CA LEU A 349 -22.35 1.86 5.75
C LEU A 349 -22.05 0.37 5.79
N PRO A 350 -22.90 -0.49 6.41
CA PRO A 350 -22.62 -1.91 6.60
C PRO A 350 -22.30 -2.69 5.33
N MET A 351 -22.91 -2.32 4.20
CA MET A 351 -22.72 -3.00 2.91
C MET A 351 -21.46 -2.54 2.16
N ILE A 352 -21.04 -1.31 2.38
CA ILE A 352 -19.97 -0.67 1.59
C ILE A 352 -18.69 -0.54 2.43
N GLY A 353 -18.83 -0.40 3.75
CA GLY A 353 -17.73 -0.12 4.67
C GLY A 353 -17.59 1.39 4.96
N MET A 354 -16.40 1.78 5.36
CA MET A 354 -16.06 3.19 5.62
C MET A 354 -15.77 3.92 4.32
N MET A 355 -16.45 5.05 4.11
CA MET A 355 -16.19 5.98 3.02
C MET A 355 -15.89 7.36 3.59
N GLY A 356 -15.12 8.14 2.85
CA GLY A 356 -14.84 9.50 3.28
C GLY A 356 -14.37 10.40 2.15
N ILE A 357 -14.48 11.68 2.40
CA ILE A 357 -13.93 12.74 1.56
C ILE A 357 -13.18 13.70 2.46
N ASP A 358 -11.94 14.00 2.10
CA ASP A 358 -11.10 14.98 2.77
C ASP A 358 -10.76 16.11 1.81
N TRP A 359 -10.82 17.33 2.27
CA TRP A 359 -10.14 18.45 1.67
C TRP A 359 -8.92 18.78 2.49
N ALA A 360 -7.76 18.92 1.83
CA ALA A 360 -6.49 19.19 2.50
C ALA A 360 -5.63 20.18 1.70
N TYR A 361 -4.81 20.93 2.43
CA TYR A 361 -3.83 21.85 1.88
C TYR A 361 -2.42 21.47 2.32
N GLY A 362 -1.51 21.23 1.36
CA GLY A 362 -0.09 20.99 1.61
C GLY A 362 0.70 22.28 1.62
N PHE A 363 1.41 22.56 2.72
CA PHE A 363 2.13 23.82 2.92
C PHE A 363 3.53 23.82 2.32
N ASP A 364 4.14 22.67 2.21
CA ASP A 364 5.55 22.55 1.84
C ASP A 364 5.72 22.14 0.37
N LYS A 365 6.85 22.50 -0.20
CA LYS A 365 7.20 22.16 -1.58
C LYS A 365 7.42 20.66 -1.74
N VAL A 366 6.92 20.12 -2.84
CA VAL A 366 7.17 18.73 -3.23
C VAL A 366 8.49 18.58 -3.95
N PHE A 367 9.01 17.36 -4.01
CA PHE A 367 10.26 17.07 -4.70
C PHE A 367 10.17 17.43 -6.19
N GLY A 368 11.17 18.17 -6.70
CA GLY A 368 11.21 18.58 -8.11
C GLY A 368 10.26 19.70 -8.52
N SER A 369 9.48 20.27 -7.56
CA SER A 369 8.58 21.40 -7.80
C SER A 369 9.02 22.67 -7.08
N SER A 370 8.76 23.81 -7.71
CA SER A 370 8.92 25.13 -7.07
C SER A 370 7.71 25.53 -6.24
N SER A 371 6.56 24.88 -6.45
CA SER A 371 5.29 25.17 -5.76
C SER A 371 5.10 24.30 -4.52
N ALA A 372 4.27 24.78 -3.58
CA ALA A 372 3.77 24.00 -2.46
C ALA A 372 2.84 22.87 -2.95
N GLY A 373 2.52 21.91 -2.07
CA GLY A 373 1.57 20.83 -2.36
C GLY A 373 0.22 21.35 -2.86
N GLY A 374 -0.32 22.38 -2.21
CA GLY A 374 -1.56 23.05 -2.64
C GLY A 374 -2.82 22.38 -2.13
N SER A 375 -3.94 22.65 -2.80
CA SER A 375 -5.27 22.19 -2.40
C SER A 375 -5.66 20.90 -3.12
N HIS A 376 -6.01 19.88 -2.36
CA HIS A 376 -6.38 18.57 -2.90
C HIS A 376 -7.63 18.01 -2.22
N PHE A 377 -8.43 17.28 -3.01
CA PHE A 377 -9.48 16.42 -2.49
C PHE A 377 -9.01 14.97 -2.50
N HIS A 378 -9.27 14.26 -1.41
CA HIS A 378 -8.91 12.88 -1.24
C HIS A 378 -10.14 12.04 -0.91
N PHE A 379 -10.25 10.88 -1.55
CA PHE A 379 -11.31 9.92 -1.29
C PHE A 379 -10.77 8.80 -0.40
N VAL A 380 -11.60 8.34 0.54
CA VAL A 380 -11.30 7.19 1.38
C VAL A 380 -12.37 6.14 1.14
N LEU A 381 -11.96 4.96 0.71
CA LEU A 381 -12.83 3.81 0.50
C LEU A 381 -12.29 2.64 1.32
N GLY A 382 -13.09 2.20 2.30
CA GLY A 382 -12.91 0.95 3.01
C GLY A 382 -11.56 0.74 3.69
N ASP A 383 -11.38 1.22 4.90
CA ASP A 383 -10.26 0.79 5.75
C ASP A 383 -10.56 -0.60 6.35
N ARG A 384 -10.66 -1.62 5.49
CA ARG A 384 -10.70 -3.03 5.87
C ARG A 384 -9.34 -3.72 5.72
N LYS A 385 -8.25 -3.02 5.83
CA LYS A 385 -6.97 -3.62 6.23
C LYS A 385 -6.80 -3.48 7.74
N SER A 386 -7.82 -3.88 8.46
CA SER A 386 -7.69 -4.20 9.88
C SER A 386 -7.16 -5.62 9.98
N VAL A 387 -5.98 -5.72 10.51
CA VAL A 387 -5.57 -6.75 11.46
C VAL A 387 -6.21 -8.13 11.23
N VAL A 388 -5.56 -8.96 10.47
CA VAL A 388 -5.52 -10.39 10.73
C VAL A 388 -4.11 -10.75 11.15
#